data_227ab928f39cbc5fba4fddbdfa90b428
#
_entry.id   227ab928f39cbc5fba4fddbdfa90b428
#
_cell.length_a   1.000
_cell.length_b   1.000
_cell.length_c   1.000
_cell.angle_alpha   90.00
_cell.angle_beta   90.00
_cell.angle_gamma   90.00
#
_symmetry.space_group_name_H-M   'P 1'
#
loop_
_entity.id
_entity.type
_entity.pdbx_description
1 polymer ?
#
loop_
_entity_poly.entity_id
_entity_poly.type
_entity_poly.pdbx_seq_one_letter_code
_entity_poly.pdbx_strand_id
1 'polypeptide(L)'
;MKNTNKVGQTVIKVLIADDQELIRHSLEIILKNISDIQVIDSVGDGKSVIRSIRKEKPDVILMDIRMPEMDGVQCTKIIKESYPDIKIIILTSFDDDDYILSALRDGASGYLLKGITIDELVDAIHKVHSGSAMINPNIAQKFIELYSEMAKNNQLVQVDKKAIKDVTEYEWNVIKHVAKGLSNKEIASKLKLSEGTVRNYLSNALYKLNLRDRTQLALWVVQTGKSE
;
A
#
# COMPACT_ATOMS: atom_id res chain seq x y z
N MET A 1 3.26 27.40 -45.84
CA MET A 1 3.85 27.01 -44.54
C MET A 1 2.87 27.44 -43.44
N LYS A 2 2.04 26.54 -42.97
CA LYS A 2 1.08 26.83 -41.86
C LYS A 2 1.72 26.41 -40.55
N ASN A 3 2.12 27.41 -39.74
CA ASN A 3 2.45 27.22 -38.34
C ASN A 3 1.18 26.84 -37.62
N THR A 4 1.02 25.56 -37.28
CA THR A 4 0.05 25.10 -36.29
C THR A 4 0.64 25.33 -34.91
N ASN A 5 0.20 26.39 -34.23
CA ASN A 5 0.40 26.56 -32.79
C ASN A 5 -0.15 25.32 -32.08
N LYS A 6 0.73 24.51 -31.47
CA LYS A 6 0.35 23.51 -30.49
C LYS A 6 -0.18 24.25 -29.26
N VAL A 7 -1.48 24.23 -29.08
CA VAL A 7 -2.20 24.60 -27.85
C VAL A 7 -1.58 23.79 -26.71
N GLY A 8 -1.25 24.45 -25.60
CA GLY A 8 -0.48 23.96 -24.47
C GLY A 8 -0.90 22.58 -23.96
N GLN A 9 -0.18 21.58 -24.36
CA GLN A 9 -0.21 20.29 -23.70
C GLN A 9 0.51 20.42 -22.35
N THR A 10 -0.21 20.22 -21.27
CA THR A 10 0.36 20.18 -19.91
C THR A 10 1.29 18.99 -19.84
N VAL A 11 2.57 19.22 -19.59
CA VAL A 11 3.57 18.14 -19.42
C VAL A 11 3.34 17.48 -18.08
N ILE A 12 3.18 16.16 -18.07
CA ILE A 12 2.98 15.34 -16.86
C ILE A 12 4.34 15.06 -16.22
N LYS A 13 4.53 15.52 -14.98
CA LYS A 13 5.74 15.27 -14.20
C LYS A 13 5.67 13.91 -13.53
N VAL A 14 6.59 13.03 -13.86
CA VAL A 14 6.65 11.66 -13.35
C VAL A 14 7.90 11.47 -12.48
N LEU A 15 7.71 10.89 -11.30
CA LEU A 15 8.76 10.38 -10.44
C LEU A 15 8.77 8.86 -10.51
N ILE A 16 9.95 8.24 -10.71
CA ILE A 16 10.11 6.79 -10.73
C ILE A 16 10.74 6.34 -9.42
N ALA A 17 10.15 5.34 -8.77
CA ALA A 17 10.63 4.75 -7.53
C ALA A 17 10.64 3.22 -7.64
N ASP A 18 11.83 2.62 -7.74
CA ASP A 18 12.04 1.17 -7.87
C ASP A 18 13.45 0.85 -7.33
N ASP A 19 13.65 -0.22 -6.59
CA ASP A 19 14.96 -0.57 -6.05
C ASP A 19 15.91 -1.13 -7.14
N GLN A 20 15.35 -1.66 -8.24
CA GLN A 20 16.09 -2.24 -9.35
C GLN A 20 16.56 -1.15 -10.33
N GLU A 21 17.87 -0.87 -10.32
CA GLU A 21 18.47 0.17 -11.16
C GLU A 21 18.19 -0.02 -12.66
N LEU A 22 18.22 -1.27 -13.13
CA LEU A 22 17.93 -1.58 -14.54
C LEU A 22 16.51 -1.19 -14.94
N ILE A 23 15.53 -1.45 -14.06
CA ILE A 23 14.12 -1.08 -14.32
C ILE A 23 13.97 0.42 -14.31
N ARG A 24 14.52 1.13 -13.33
CA ARG A 24 14.49 2.59 -13.28
C ARG A 24 15.06 3.21 -14.55
N HIS A 25 16.25 2.77 -14.95
CA HIS A 25 16.94 3.30 -16.13
C HIS A 25 16.15 3.03 -17.42
N SER A 26 15.57 1.85 -17.55
CA SER A 26 14.74 1.50 -18.70
C SER A 26 13.50 2.37 -18.78
N LEU A 27 12.78 2.56 -17.66
CA LEU A 27 11.60 3.42 -17.58
C LEU A 27 11.95 4.88 -17.90
N GLU A 28 13.09 5.39 -17.42
CA GLU A 28 13.56 6.74 -17.75
C GLU A 28 13.78 6.92 -19.25
N ILE A 29 14.49 5.99 -19.88
CA ILE A 29 14.77 6.05 -21.34
C ILE A 29 13.46 6.04 -22.12
N ILE A 30 12.54 5.17 -21.75
CA ILE A 30 11.25 5.01 -22.42
C ILE A 30 10.42 6.29 -22.29
N LEU A 31 10.21 6.76 -21.06
CA LEU A 31 9.34 7.89 -20.80
C LEU A 31 9.91 9.23 -21.30
N LYS A 32 11.24 9.37 -21.36
CA LYS A 32 11.89 10.56 -21.99
C LYS A 32 11.57 10.72 -23.49
N ASN A 33 11.16 9.64 -24.16
CA ASN A 33 10.76 9.72 -25.58
C ASN A 33 9.28 10.07 -25.77
N ILE A 34 8.51 10.22 -24.70
CA ILE A 34 7.10 10.61 -24.73
C ILE A 34 6.99 12.12 -24.55
N SER A 35 6.46 12.80 -25.54
CA SER A 35 6.56 14.28 -25.70
C SER A 35 5.85 15.08 -24.59
N ASP A 36 4.89 14.50 -23.91
CA ASP A 36 4.05 15.11 -22.87
C ASP A 36 4.29 14.52 -21.48
N ILE A 37 5.37 13.71 -21.32
CA ILE A 37 5.81 13.18 -20.04
C ILE A 37 7.23 13.68 -19.76
N GLN A 38 7.45 14.16 -18.53
CA GLN A 38 8.75 14.55 -18.01
C GLN A 38 9.09 13.74 -16.77
N VAL A 39 10.13 12.92 -16.84
CA VAL A 39 10.69 12.29 -15.64
C VAL A 39 11.51 13.35 -14.88
N ILE A 40 11.04 13.69 -13.68
CA ILE A 40 11.68 14.73 -12.84
C ILE A 40 12.72 14.15 -11.90
N ASP A 41 12.58 12.90 -11.48
CA ASP A 41 13.56 12.19 -10.65
C ASP A 41 13.35 10.67 -10.75
N SER A 42 14.38 9.90 -10.31
CA SER A 42 14.36 8.43 -10.33
C SER A 42 15.16 7.93 -9.13
N VAL A 43 14.50 7.24 -8.20
CA VAL A 43 15.05 6.91 -6.89
C VAL A 43 14.82 5.45 -6.53
N GLY A 44 15.68 4.88 -5.65
CA GLY A 44 15.67 3.46 -5.32
C GLY A 44 15.07 3.11 -3.96
N ASP A 45 14.52 4.05 -3.21
CA ASP A 45 13.96 3.83 -1.87
C ASP A 45 12.88 4.84 -1.51
N GLY A 46 11.99 4.47 -0.59
CA GLY A 46 10.86 5.30 -0.19
C GLY A 46 11.25 6.61 0.51
N LYS A 47 12.37 6.65 1.24
CA LYS A 47 12.83 7.91 1.87
C LYS A 47 13.32 8.90 0.82
N SER A 48 13.96 8.41 -0.23
CA SER A 48 14.38 9.23 -1.37
C SER A 48 13.19 9.77 -2.13
N VAL A 49 12.08 9.00 -2.27
CA VAL A 49 10.81 9.49 -2.83
C VAL A 49 10.33 10.73 -2.06
N ILE A 50 10.25 10.65 -0.74
CA ILE A 50 9.81 11.79 0.09
C ILE A 50 10.73 13.00 -0.05
N ARG A 51 12.06 12.78 -0.15
CA ARG A 51 13.02 13.86 -0.40
C ARG A 51 12.84 14.50 -1.77
N SER A 52 12.59 13.70 -2.79
CA SER A 52 12.38 14.17 -4.16
C SER A 52 11.11 15.03 -4.28
N ILE A 53 9.98 14.59 -3.71
CA ILE A 53 8.72 15.34 -3.69
C ILE A 53 8.90 16.74 -3.08
N ARG A 54 9.73 16.87 -2.04
CA ARG A 54 10.00 18.17 -1.39
C ARG A 54 10.80 19.13 -2.29
N LYS A 55 11.60 18.60 -3.22
CA LYS A 55 12.36 19.42 -4.18
C LYS A 55 11.48 19.85 -5.34
N GLU A 56 10.75 18.91 -5.92
CA GLU A 56 9.84 19.13 -7.01
C GLU A 56 8.65 18.16 -6.90
N LYS A 57 7.42 18.71 -6.90
CA LYS A 57 6.19 17.92 -6.77
C LYS A 57 5.88 17.23 -8.11
N PRO A 58 5.81 15.89 -8.16
CA PRO A 58 5.34 15.16 -9.33
C PRO A 58 3.81 15.21 -9.43
N ASP A 59 3.30 14.99 -10.64
CA ASP A 59 1.88 14.74 -10.87
C ASP A 59 1.57 13.25 -10.66
N VAL A 60 2.47 12.37 -11.13
CA VAL A 60 2.34 10.91 -11.04
C VAL A 60 3.63 10.30 -10.48
N ILE A 61 3.50 9.32 -9.61
CA ILE A 61 4.62 8.49 -9.14
C ILE A 61 4.39 7.07 -9.64
N LEU A 62 5.39 6.50 -10.31
CA LEU A 62 5.49 5.06 -10.55
C LEU A 62 6.22 4.47 -9.37
N MET A 63 5.56 3.65 -8.57
CA MET A 63 6.03 3.19 -7.27
C MET A 63 6.15 1.67 -7.22
N ASP A 64 7.36 1.15 -7.06
CA ASP A 64 7.52 -0.25 -6.68
C ASP A 64 7.08 -0.49 -5.23
N ILE A 65 6.61 -1.70 -4.95
CA ILE A 65 6.26 -2.10 -3.58
C ILE A 65 7.52 -2.43 -2.79
N ARG A 66 8.41 -3.23 -3.35
CA ARG A 66 9.57 -3.77 -2.62
C ARG A 66 10.77 -2.85 -2.73
N MET A 67 10.86 -1.92 -1.82
CA MET A 67 12.02 -1.03 -1.71
C MET A 67 12.65 -1.09 -0.32
N PRO A 68 13.98 -0.90 -0.22
CA PRO A 68 14.67 -0.88 1.06
C PRO A 68 14.22 0.29 1.94
N GLU A 69 14.40 0.15 3.25
CA GLU A 69 14.12 1.13 4.29
C GLU A 69 12.64 1.49 4.48
N MET A 70 11.90 1.74 3.39
CA MET A 70 10.48 2.06 3.37
C MET A 70 9.87 1.46 2.11
N ASP A 71 8.93 0.54 2.27
CA ASP A 71 8.21 -0.05 1.16
C ASP A 71 7.24 0.93 0.48
N GLY A 72 6.82 0.58 -0.75
CA GLY A 72 5.96 1.45 -1.56
C GLY A 72 4.57 1.67 -0.97
N VAL A 73 4.05 0.72 -0.18
CA VAL A 73 2.74 0.85 0.49
C VAL A 73 2.81 1.87 1.62
N GLN A 74 3.83 1.75 2.48
CA GLN A 74 4.09 2.73 3.55
C GLN A 74 4.34 4.11 2.97
N CYS A 75 5.15 4.18 1.90
CA CYS A 75 5.45 5.42 1.20
C CYS A 75 4.18 6.06 0.62
N THR A 76 3.30 5.26 -0.01
CA THR A 76 2.00 5.70 -0.54
C THR A 76 1.14 6.34 0.54
N LYS A 77 1.01 5.69 1.70
CA LYS A 77 0.25 6.22 2.84
C LYS A 77 0.76 7.59 3.28
N ILE A 78 2.08 7.73 3.52
CA ILE A 78 2.70 8.99 3.95
C ILE A 78 2.50 10.09 2.91
N ILE A 79 2.65 9.76 1.62
CA ILE A 79 2.45 10.73 0.54
C ILE A 79 0.99 11.19 0.49
N LYS A 80 0.03 10.28 0.58
CA LYS A 80 -1.39 10.60 0.51
C LYS A 80 -1.89 11.43 1.70
N GLU A 81 -1.31 11.23 2.89
CA GLU A 81 -1.59 12.06 4.06
C GLU A 81 -1.12 13.51 3.88
N SER A 82 0.03 13.73 3.22
CA SER A 82 0.65 15.05 3.07
C SER A 82 0.38 15.72 1.72
N TYR A 83 0.20 14.93 0.66
CA TYR A 83 0.07 15.36 -0.73
C TYR A 83 -1.04 14.56 -1.44
N PRO A 84 -2.32 14.75 -1.09
CA PRO A 84 -3.44 13.93 -1.60
C PRO A 84 -3.63 14.02 -3.13
N ASP A 85 -3.18 15.11 -3.75
CA ASP A 85 -3.31 15.32 -5.20
C ASP A 85 -2.34 14.49 -6.02
N ILE A 86 -1.17 14.11 -5.47
CA ILE A 86 -0.19 13.29 -6.18
C ILE A 86 -0.82 11.93 -6.51
N LYS A 87 -0.78 11.57 -7.78
CA LYS A 87 -1.27 10.26 -8.23
C LYS A 87 -0.18 9.22 -8.06
N ILE A 88 -0.54 8.03 -7.60
CA ILE A 88 0.43 6.95 -7.38
C ILE A 88 -0.04 5.72 -8.14
N ILE A 89 0.80 5.24 -9.05
CA ILE A 89 0.64 3.97 -9.75
C ILE A 89 1.63 2.98 -9.15
N ILE A 90 1.12 1.95 -8.52
CA ILE A 90 1.92 0.84 -8.02
C ILE A 90 2.36 -0.01 -9.21
N LEU A 91 3.66 -0.30 -9.30
CA LEU A 91 4.23 -1.29 -10.22
C LEU A 91 4.72 -2.49 -9.41
N THR A 92 4.22 -3.67 -9.71
CA THR A 92 4.51 -4.87 -8.93
C THR A 92 4.80 -6.09 -9.79
N SER A 93 5.51 -7.07 -9.24
CA SER A 93 5.57 -8.44 -9.75
C SER A 93 4.37 -9.27 -9.25
N PHE A 94 4.08 -10.43 -9.86
CA PHE A 94 2.96 -11.30 -9.49
C PHE A 94 2.96 -11.79 -8.03
N ASP A 95 4.10 -11.72 -7.33
CA ASP A 95 4.27 -12.27 -5.98
C ASP A 95 3.87 -11.30 -4.85
N ASP A 96 3.34 -10.12 -5.17
CA ASP A 96 3.07 -9.06 -4.18
C ASP A 96 1.58 -8.93 -3.78
N ASP A 97 0.85 -10.04 -3.85
CA ASP A 97 -0.61 -10.08 -3.62
C ASP A 97 -1.05 -9.56 -2.25
N ASP A 98 -0.24 -9.81 -1.22
CA ASP A 98 -0.52 -9.38 0.15
C ASP A 98 -0.60 -7.84 0.30
N TYR A 99 -0.05 -7.10 -0.67
CA TYR A 99 0.00 -5.64 -0.65
C TYR A 99 -1.13 -4.96 -1.44
N ILE A 100 -1.87 -5.72 -2.28
CA ILE A 100 -2.91 -5.16 -3.15
C ILE A 100 -3.95 -4.37 -2.35
N LEU A 101 -4.55 -5.02 -1.34
CA LEU A 101 -5.59 -4.41 -0.50
C LEU A 101 -5.06 -3.19 0.25
N SER A 102 -3.84 -3.28 0.79
CA SER A 102 -3.23 -2.20 1.54
C SER A 102 -2.91 -0.99 0.67
N ALA A 103 -2.32 -1.20 -0.52
CA ALA A 103 -1.98 -0.13 -1.43
C ALA A 103 -3.22 0.64 -1.93
N LEU A 104 -4.29 -0.09 -2.30
CA LEU A 104 -5.54 0.54 -2.76
C LEU A 104 -6.25 1.28 -1.62
N ARG A 105 -6.31 0.70 -0.42
CA ARG A 105 -6.86 1.35 0.78
C ARG A 105 -6.10 2.62 1.14
N ASP A 106 -4.78 2.61 1.00
CA ASP A 106 -3.92 3.73 1.35
C ASP A 106 -3.86 4.79 0.23
N GLY A 107 -4.68 4.63 -0.83
CA GLY A 107 -4.98 5.66 -1.82
C GLY A 107 -4.16 5.60 -3.10
N ALA A 108 -3.58 4.44 -3.45
CA ALA A 108 -3.01 4.25 -4.79
C ALA A 108 -4.07 4.53 -5.87
N SER A 109 -3.68 5.26 -6.90
CA SER A 109 -4.56 5.65 -8.01
C SER A 109 -4.52 4.64 -9.15
N GLY A 110 -3.50 3.78 -9.18
CA GLY A 110 -3.35 2.69 -10.14
C GLY A 110 -2.56 1.52 -9.56
N TYR A 111 -2.76 0.33 -10.14
CA TYR A 111 -2.05 -0.88 -9.76
C TYR A 111 -1.80 -1.73 -11.02
N LEU A 112 -0.55 -1.89 -11.39
CA LEU A 112 -0.11 -2.51 -12.64
C LEU A 112 0.98 -3.55 -12.39
N LEU A 113 1.08 -4.51 -13.31
CA LEU A 113 2.16 -5.50 -13.30
C LEU A 113 3.39 -4.96 -14.05
N LYS A 114 4.60 -5.28 -13.59
CA LYS A 114 5.86 -4.90 -14.26
C LYS A 114 6.02 -5.51 -15.68
N GLY A 115 5.15 -6.42 -16.10
CA GLY A 115 5.17 -7.04 -17.41
C GLY A 115 4.22 -6.41 -18.45
N ILE A 116 3.65 -5.22 -18.19
CA ILE A 116 2.81 -4.50 -19.15
C ILE A 116 3.63 -3.91 -20.29
N THR A 117 2.96 -3.62 -21.40
CA THR A 117 3.57 -2.92 -22.55
C THR A 117 3.82 -1.44 -22.24
N ILE A 118 4.70 -0.83 -23.01
CA ILE A 118 5.00 0.61 -22.90
C ILE A 118 3.73 1.44 -23.14
N ASP A 119 2.95 1.08 -24.14
CA ASP A 119 1.72 1.79 -24.49
C ASP A 119 0.69 1.72 -23.35
N GLU A 120 0.57 0.58 -22.68
CA GLU A 120 -0.30 0.43 -21.49
C GLU A 120 0.18 1.27 -20.31
N LEU A 121 1.50 1.37 -20.10
CA LEU A 121 2.05 2.21 -19.03
C LEU A 121 1.79 3.70 -19.31
N VAL A 122 2.02 4.16 -20.53
CA VAL A 122 1.78 5.55 -20.95
C VAL A 122 0.29 5.88 -20.84
N ASP A 123 -0.59 5.01 -21.33
CA ASP A 123 -2.04 5.16 -21.20
C ASP A 123 -2.50 5.23 -19.72
N ALA A 124 -1.90 4.39 -18.86
CA ALA A 124 -2.16 4.43 -17.43
C ALA A 124 -1.75 5.75 -16.77
N ILE A 125 -0.56 6.29 -17.13
CA ILE A 125 -0.10 7.60 -16.64
C ILE A 125 -1.11 8.69 -17.02
N HIS A 126 -1.54 8.73 -18.28
CA HIS A 126 -2.52 9.72 -18.75
C HIS A 126 -3.88 9.59 -18.05
N LYS A 127 -4.41 8.38 -17.94
CA LYS A 127 -5.69 8.11 -17.28
C LYS A 127 -5.67 8.47 -15.80
N VAL A 128 -4.61 8.08 -15.10
CA VAL A 128 -4.47 8.38 -13.68
C VAL A 128 -4.26 9.88 -13.43
N HIS A 129 -3.47 10.55 -14.28
CA HIS A 129 -3.32 12.00 -14.24
C HIS A 129 -4.66 12.72 -14.44
N SER A 130 -5.50 12.25 -15.37
CA SER A 130 -6.86 12.80 -15.61
C SER A 130 -7.87 12.48 -14.51
N GLY A 131 -7.50 11.70 -13.48
CA GLY A 131 -8.34 11.38 -12.32
C GLY A 131 -9.06 10.03 -12.41
N SER A 132 -8.79 9.22 -13.43
CA SER A 132 -9.32 7.86 -13.52
C SER A 132 -8.48 6.90 -12.66
N ALA A 133 -9.10 5.85 -12.12
CA ALA A 133 -8.37 4.73 -11.54
C ALA A 133 -7.94 3.74 -12.64
N MET A 134 -6.75 3.14 -12.48
CA MET A 134 -6.23 2.17 -13.44
C MET A 134 -5.76 0.91 -12.71
N ILE A 135 -6.48 -0.18 -12.91
CA ILE A 135 -6.17 -1.47 -12.30
C ILE A 135 -6.10 -2.51 -13.42
N ASN A 136 -5.01 -3.28 -13.47
CA ASN A 136 -4.88 -4.40 -14.40
C ASN A 136 -6.00 -5.43 -14.12
N PRO A 137 -6.65 -6.04 -15.15
CA PRO A 137 -7.72 -7.01 -14.95
C PRO A 137 -7.39 -8.16 -14.01
N ASN A 138 -6.17 -8.70 -14.06
CA ASN A 138 -5.74 -9.78 -13.17
C ASN A 138 -5.68 -9.31 -11.69
N ILE A 139 -5.22 -8.08 -11.47
CA ILE A 139 -5.20 -7.45 -10.13
C ILE A 139 -6.62 -7.17 -9.66
N ALA A 140 -7.51 -6.72 -10.56
CA ALA A 140 -8.91 -6.49 -10.21
C ALA A 140 -9.62 -7.78 -9.81
N GLN A 141 -9.39 -8.88 -10.54
CA GLN A 141 -9.91 -10.19 -10.18
C GLN A 141 -9.40 -10.62 -8.80
N LYS A 142 -8.11 -10.51 -8.56
CA LYS A 142 -7.50 -10.88 -7.30
C LYS A 142 -8.00 -10.02 -6.13
N PHE A 143 -8.17 -8.72 -6.36
CA PHE A 143 -8.81 -7.83 -5.39
C PHE A 143 -10.22 -8.31 -5.03
N ILE A 144 -11.03 -8.70 -6.03
CA ILE A 144 -12.38 -9.21 -5.83
C ILE A 144 -12.36 -10.53 -5.04
N GLU A 145 -11.42 -11.43 -5.34
CA GLU A 145 -11.23 -12.69 -4.62
C GLU A 145 -10.88 -12.43 -3.15
N LEU A 146 -9.85 -11.63 -2.88
CA LEU A 146 -9.41 -11.25 -1.54
C LEU A 146 -10.54 -10.53 -0.77
N TYR A 147 -11.21 -9.57 -1.40
CA TYR A 147 -12.34 -8.88 -0.80
C TYR A 147 -13.51 -9.83 -0.50
N SER A 148 -13.79 -10.76 -1.41
CA SER A 148 -14.84 -11.78 -1.24
C SER A 148 -14.51 -12.76 -0.10
N GLU A 149 -13.24 -13.14 0.04
CA GLU A 149 -12.77 -13.94 1.17
C GLU A 149 -12.88 -13.16 2.49
N MET A 150 -12.50 -11.90 2.50
CA MET A 150 -12.69 -11.02 3.66
C MET A 150 -14.17 -10.84 3.98
N ALA A 151 -15.03 -10.66 2.98
CA ALA A 151 -16.48 -10.52 3.15
C ALA A 151 -17.14 -11.83 3.58
N LYS A 152 -16.70 -12.98 3.07
CA LYS A 152 -17.15 -14.30 3.54
C LYS A 152 -16.66 -14.60 4.97
N ASN A 153 -15.45 -14.16 5.32
CA ASN A 153 -14.93 -14.20 6.67
C ASN A 153 -15.53 -13.11 7.56
N ASN A 154 -16.22 -12.11 6.97
CA ASN A 154 -17.04 -11.10 7.64
C ASN A 154 -18.44 -11.61 8.07
N GLN A 155 -18.72 -12.92 8.03
CA GLN A 155 -19.60 -13.50 9.02
C GLN A 155 -18.97 -13.10 10.35
N LEU A 156 -19.68 -12.22 11.08
CA LEU A 156 -19.34 -11.71 12.41
C LEU A 156 -18.43 -12.73 13.10
N VAL A 157 -17.17 -12.38 13.33
CA VAL A 157 -16.25 -13.27 14.03
C VAL A 157 -16.88 -13.48 15.41
N GLN A 158 -17.65 -14.57 15.54
CA GLN A 158 -18.39 -14.87 16.76
C GLN A 158 -17.40 -15.49 17.75
N VAL A 159 -17.01 -14.68 18.70
CA VAL A 159 -16.28 -15.17 19.87
C VAL A 159 -17.29 -15.43 20.97
N ASP A 160 -17.22 -16.62 21.57
CA ASP A 160 -18.05 -16.97 22.72
C ASP A 160 -17.83 -15.95 23.85
N LYS A 161 -18.94 -15.45 24.41
CA LYS A 161 -18.89 -14.52 25.56
C LYS A 161 -18.14 -15.09 26.77
N LYS A 162 -18.10 -16.41 26.92
CA LYS A 162 -17.31 -17.07 27.98
C LYS A 162 -15.81 -16.97 27.68
N ALA A 163 -15.39 -17.22 26.44
CA ALA A 163 -13.99 -17.14 26.02
C ALA A 163 -13.39 -15.73 26.22
N ILE A 164 -14.22 -14.70 26.08
CA ILE A 164 -13.80 -13.31 26.32
C ILE A 164 -13.43 -13.08 27.80
N LYS A 165 -14.09 -13.76 28.73
CA LYS A 165 -13.81 -13.63 30.19
C LYS A 165 -12.49 -14.30 30.59
N ASP A 166 -12.01 -15.24 29.80
CA ASP A 166 -10.77 -15.98 30.05
C ASP A 166 -9.52 -15.23 29.53
N VAL A 167 -9.70 -14.14 28.79
CA VAL A 167 -8.62 -13.28 28.29
C VAL A 167 -8.10 -12.42 29.45
N THR A 168 -6.82 -12.56 29.75
CA THR A 168 -6.15 -11.79 30.80
C THR A 168 -5.95 -10.33 30.43
N GLU A 169 -5.73 -9.48 31.44
CA GLU A 169 -5.46 -8.06 31.22
C GLU A 169 -4.22 -7.81 30.32
N TYR A 170 -3.17 -8.61 30.48
CA TYR A 170 -1.97 -8.53 29.64
C TYR A 170 -2.26 -8.91 28.19
N GLU A 171 -3.04 -9.93 27.95
CA GLU A 171 -3.49 -10.32 26.62
C GLU A 171 -4.37 -9.23 26.01
N TRP A 172 -5.29 -8.65 26.79
CA TRP A 172 -6.10 -7.51 26.36
C TRP A 172 -5.27 -6.31 25.93
N ASN A 173 -4.22 -5.98 26.64
CA ASN A 173 -3.31 -4.90 26.28
C ASN A 173 -2.63 -5.17 24.93
N VAL A 174 -2.22 -6.41 24.66
CA VAL A 174 -1.69 -6.81 23.36
C VAL A 174 -2.77 -6.73 22.28
N ILE A 175 -3.97 -7.26 22.52
CA ILE A 175 -5.11 -7.24 21.59
C ILE A 175 -5.44 -5.80 21.14
N LYS A 176 -5.54 -4.86 22.08
CA LYS A 176 -5.83 -3.43 21.79
C LYS A 176 -4.78 -2.81 20.84
N HIS A 177 -3.52 -3.16 21.01
CA HIS A 177 -2.45 -2.67 20.15
C HIS A 177 -2.43 -3.35 18.77
N VAL A 178 -2.79 -4.64 18.72
CA VAL A 178 -2.99 -5.37 17.46
C VAL A 178 -4.12 -4.73 16.64
N ALA A 179 -5.23 -4.37 17.26
CA ALA A 179 -6.35 -3.70 16.60
C ALA A 179 -5.98 -2.31 16.02
N LYS A 180 -4.97 -1.66 16.61
CA LYS A 180 -4.39 -0.40 16.13
C LYS A 180 -3.34 -0.61 15.00
N GLY A 181 -3.13 -1.84 14.55
CA GLY A 181 -2.22 -2.18 13.47
C GLY A 181 -0.73 -2.26 13.86
N LEU A 182 -0.38 -2.20 15.15
CA LEU A 182 1.02 -2.20 15.60
C LEU A 182 1.67 -3.58 15.43
N SER A 183 2.91 -3.64 14.97
CA SER A 183 3.75 -4.84 14.92
C SER A 183 4.12 -5.34 16.33
N ASN A 184 4.55 -6.60 16.46
CA ASN A 184 4.99 -7.14 17.76
C ASN A 184 6.14 -6.34 18.37
N LYS A 185 7.05 -5.80 17.56
CA LYS A 185 8.16 -4.95 17.99
C LYS A 185 7.67 -3.61 18.58
N GLU A 186 6.70 -2.98 17.93
CA GLU A 186 6.11 -1.72 18.41
C GLU A 186 5.30 -1.94 19.68
N ILE A 187 4.55 -3.05 19.77
CA ILE A 187 3.81 -3.44 20.97
C ILE A 187 4.78 -3.71 22.14
N ALA A 188 5.86 -4.46 21.87
CA ALA A 188 6.89 -4.76 22.87
C ALA A 188 7.52 -3.45 23.41
N SER A 189 7.84 -2.51 22.54
CA SER A 189 8.36 -1.20 22.93
C SER A 189 7.37 -0.42 23.80
N LYS A 190 6.09 -0.36 23.41
CA LYS A 190 5.05 0.38 24.14
C LYS A 190 4.72 -0.22 25.50
N LEU A 191 4.67 -1.54 25.58
CA LEU A 191 4.31 -2.26 26.81
C LEU A 191 5.54 -2.58 27.69
N LYS A 192 6.75 -2.22 27.27
CA LYS A 192 8.03 -2.54 27.92
C LYS A 192 8.22 -4.05 28.11
N LEU A 193 7.89 -4.83 27.10
CA LEU A 193 7.99 -6.29 27.05
C LEU A 193 9.03 -6.73 26.00
N SER A 194 9.40 -8.02 25.99
CA SER A 194 10.11 -8.62 24.88
C SER A 194 9.16 -8.98 23.74
N GLU A 195 9.65 -8.99 22.48
CA GLU A 195 8.84 -9.43 21.33
C GLU A 195 8.35 -10.87 21.50
N GLY A 196 9.15 -11.73 22.13
CA GLY A 196 8.77 -13.11 22.46
C GLY A 196 7.58 -13.15 23.42
N THR A 197 7.55 -12.28 24.43
CA THR A 197 6.45 -12.17 25.37
C THR A 197 5.17 -11.71 24.68
N VAL A 198 5.26 -10.69 23.80
CA VAL A 198 4.11 -10.23 23.00
C VAL A 198 3.58 -11.33 22.10
N ARG A 199 4.48 -12.10 21.44
CA ARG A 199 4.08 -13.24 20.61
C ARG A 199 3.33 -14.30 21.42
N ASN A 200 3.79 -14.61 22.63
CA ASN A 200 3.13 -15.58 23.52
C ASN A 200 1.74 -15.10 23.94
N TYR A 201 1.61 -13.85 24.37
CA TYR A 201 0.29 -13.28 24.72
C TYR A 201 -0.67 -13.26 23.53
N LEU A 202 -0.18 -12.91 22.33
CA LEU A 202 -0.98 -12.94 21.13
C LEU A 202 -1.45 -14.37 20.78
N SER A 203 -0.55 -15.35 20.84
CA SER A 203 -0.90 -16.76 20.57
C SER A 203 -1.92 -17.30 21.57
N ASN A 204 -1.77 -16.99 22.85
CA ASN A 204 -2.71 -17.39 23.89
C ASN A 204 -4.09 -16.74 23.69
N ALA A 205 -4.12 -15.45 23.34
CA ALA A 205 -5.35 -14.74 23.04
C ALA A 205 -6.08 -15.36 21.84
N LEU A 206 -5.37 -15.64 20.73
CA LEU A 206 -5.92 -16.30 19.56
C LEU A 206 -6.52 -17.67 19.90
N TYR A 207 -5.79 -18.47 20.67
CA TYR A 207 -6.26 -19.79 21.13
C TYR A 207 -7.54 -19.68 21.97
N LYS A 208 -7.54 -18.80 23.00
CA LYS A 208 -8.70 -18.61 23.88
C LYS A 208 -9.93 -18.13 23.13
N LEU A 209 -9.76 -17.19 22.21
CA LEU A 209 -10.85 -16.61 21.42
C LEU A 209 -11.24 -17.48 20.22
N ASN A 210 -10.56 -18.62 20.00
CA ASN A 210 -10.75 -19.52 18.87
C ASN A 210 -10.63 -18.78 17.52
N LEU A 211 -9.61 -17.92 17.41
CA LEU A 211 -9.30 -17.14 16.21
C LEU A 211 -8.07 -17.72 15.51
N ARG A 212 -8.11 -17.78 14.17
CA ARG A 212 -7.04 -18.41 13.37
C ARG A 212 -5.75 -17.58 13.36
N ASP A 213 -5.89 -16.27 13.26
CA ASP A 213 -4.78 -15.38 12.99
C ASP A 213 -5.01 -13.96 13.54
N ARG A 214 -3.95 -13.16 13.47
CA ARG A 214 -3.92 -11.76 13.90
C ARG A 214 -4.96 -10.89 13.17
N THR A 215 -5.26 -11.18 11.90
CA THR A 215 -6.19 -10.42 11.08
C THR A 215 -7.61 -10.61 11.59
N GLN A 216 -8.00 -11.87 11.88
CA GLN A 216 -9.29 -12.16 12.51
C GLN A 216 -9.44 -11.48 13.88
N LEU A 217 -8.37 -11.46 14.66
CA LEU A 217 -8.37 -10.79 15.96
C LEU A 217 -8.61 -9.27 15.81
N ALA A 218 -7.89 -8.62 14.90
CA ALA A 218 -8.05 -7.20 14.65
C ALA A 218 -9.47 -6.86 14.17
N LEU A 219 -10.00 -7.63 13.21
CA LEU A 219 -11.37 -7.48 12.71
C LEU A 219 -12.41 -7.63 13.82
N TRP A 220 -12.28 -8.66 14.65
CA TRP A 220 -13.20 -8.90 15.77
C TRP A 220 -13.23 -7.72 16.76
N VAL A 221 -12.07 -7.18 17.10
CA VAL A 221 -11.98 -6.01 18.01
C VAL A 221 -12.64 -4.78 17.41
N VAL A 222 -12.39 -4.50 16.13
CA VAL A 222 -13.00 -3.37 15.41
C VAL A 222 -14.52 -3.53 15.34
N GLN A 223 -15.01 -4.72 15.00
CA GLN A 223 -16.45 -5.03 14.92
C GLN A 223 -17.17 -4.90 16.27
N THR A 224 -16.49 -5.23 17.37
CA THR A 224 -17.09 -5.22 18.71
C THR A 224 -16.93 -3.89 19.46
N GLY A 225 -16.25 -2.90 18.88
CA GLY A 225 -15.97 -1.60 19.51
C GLY A 225 -15.06 -1.69 20.74
N LYS A 226 -14.35 -2.81 20.95
CA LYS A 226 -13.50 -3.07 22.13
C LYS A 226 -12.07 -2.51 21.98
N SER A 227 -11.88 -1.57 21.09
CA SER A 227 -10.58 -0.90 20.84
C SER A 227 -10.23 0.21 21.85
N GLU A 228 -11.17 0.61 22.70
CA GLU A 228 -11.00 1.59 23.76
C GLU A 228 -10.48 1.00 25.08
#